data_2d3a3d193e721b13f14e4efcb06fdb8c
#
_entry.id   2d3a3d193e721b13f14e4efcb06fdb8c
#
_cell.length_a   1.000
_cell.length_b   1.000
_cell.length_c   1.000
_cell.angle_alpha   90.00
_cell.angle_beta   90.00
_cell.angle_gamma   90.00
#
_symmetry.space_group_name_H-M   'P 1'
#
loop_
_entity.id
_entity.type
_entity.pdbx_description
1 polymer ?
#
loop_
_entity_poly.entity_id
_entity_poly.type
_entity_poly.pdbx_seq_one_letter_code
_entity_poly.pdbx_strand_id
1 'polypeptide(L)'
;MKIRKNDMVMVIAGNARGKTGKVLKVYPDRERIIVEGVNIMKRHTRPSQRNPQGGIVQREASIHVSNVMLLDPKTNQPTRVGTKLTKDDATGKKRRMRVAKTTGETF
;
A
#
# COMPACT_ATOMS: atom_id res chain seq x y z
N MET A 1 -3.58 -8.03 7.73
CA MET A 1 -2.91 -6.82 7.22
C MET A 1 -3.91 -5.68 7.11
N LYS A 2 -3.58 -4.52 7.64
CA LYS A 2 -4.48 -3.36 7.64
C LYS A 2 -4.41 -2.54 6.35
N ILE A 3 -3.33 -2.67 5.58
CA ILE A 3 -3.16 -1.99 4.30
C ILE A 3 -3.93 -2.74 3.22
N ARG A 4 -4.65 -2.00 2.39
CA ARG A 4 -5.47 -2.54 1.29
C ARG A 4 -5.09 -1.91 -0.03
N LYS A 5 -5.44 -2.59 -1.13
CA LYS A 5 -5.31 -2.04 -2.47
C LYS A 5 -6.00 -0.67 -2.57
N ASN A 6 -5.36 0.26 -3.26
CA ASN A 6 -5.78 1.66 -3.47
C ASN A 6 -5.57 2.57 -2.26
N ASP A 7 -4.99 2.10 -1.16
CA ASP A 7 -4.60 2.97 -0.05
C ASP A 7 -3.42 3.85 -0.45
N MET A 8 -3.38 5.05 0.10
CA MET A 8 -2.21 5.92 -0.01
C MET A 8 -1.27 5.66 1.15
N VAL A 9 0.01 5.46 0.84
CA VAL A 9 1.04 5.14 1.83
C VAL A 9 2.27 6.01 1.62
N MET A 10 3.07 6.14 2.68
CA MET A 10 4.41 6.76 2.62
C MET A 10 5.45 5.71 3.02
N VAL A 11 6.54 5.65 2.28
CA VAL A 11 7.68 4.79 2.62
C VAL A 11 8.48 5.46 3.73
N ILE A 12 8.70 4.75 4.83
CA ILE A 12 9.38 5.27 6.02
C ILE A 12 10.79 4.73 6.22
N ALA A 13 11.18 3.73 5.45
CA ALA A 13 12.50 3.11 5.56
C ALA A 13 12.99 2.61 4.21
N GLY A 14 14.30 2.53 4.04
CA GLY A 14 14.94 2.04 2.82
C GLY A 14 15.26 3.14 1.82
N ASN A 15 15.62 2.75 0.60
CA ASN A 15 16.09 3.68 -0.44
C ASN A 15 14.98 4.63 -0.94
N ALA A 16 13.72 4.23 -0.82
CA ALA A 16 12.58 5.03 -1.25
C ALA A 16 11.96 5.86 -0.13
N ARG A 17 12.65 6.00 1.01
CA ARG A 17 12.16 6.73 2.17
C ARG A 17 11.65 8.13 1.79
N GLY A 18 10.48 8.48 2.28
CA GLY A 18 9.85 9.77 2.03
C GLY A 18 8.95 9.81 0.79
N LYS A 19 9.00 8.80 -0.07
CA LYS A 19 8.10 8.72 -1.23
C LYS A 19 6.72 8.27 -0.81
N THR A 20 5.70 8.84 -1.46
CA THR A 20 4.31 8.45 -1.28
C THR A 20 3.77 7.83 -2.55
N GLY A 21 2.76 7.01 -2.42
CA GLY A 21 2.13 6.39 -3.58
C GLY A 21 0.91 5.58 -3.20
N LYS A 22 0.22 5.11 -4.22
CA LYS A 22 -0.97 4.30 -4.09
C LYS A 22 -0.60 2.82 -4.12
N VAL A 23 -1.20 2.02 -3.25
CA VAL A 23 -0.99 0.57 -3.21
C VAL A 23 -1.66 -0.07 -4.42
N LEU A 24 -0.87 -0.73 -5.26
CA LEU A 24 -1.37 -1.40 -6.47
C LEU A 24 -1.74 -2.85 -6.21
N LYS A 25 -0.96 -3.54 -5.36
CA LYS A 25 -1.18 -4.95 -5.00
C LYS A 25 -0.78 -5.21 -3.56
N VAL A 26 -1.45 -6.18 -2.95
CA VAL A 26 -1.17 -6.63 -1.59
C VAL A 26 -0.95 -8.15 -1.62
N TYR A 27 0.13 -8.59 -0.98
CA TYR A 27 0.44 -10.00 -0.77
C TYR A 27 0.42 -10.31 0.73
N PRO A 28 -0.76 -10.63 1.30
CA PRO A 28 -0.90 -10.77 2.77
C PRO A 28 -0.06 -11.90 3.36
N ASP A 29 0.10 -12.99 2.63
CA ASP A 29 0.87 -14.16 3.05
C ASP A 29 2.37 -13.86 3.17
N ARG A 30 2.88 -12.91 2.40
CA ARG A 30 4.28 -12.47 2.42
C ARG A 30 4.48 -11.18 3.20
N GLU A 31 3.42 -10.53 3.63
CA GLU A 31 3.44 -9.20 4.25
C GLU A 31 4.16 -8.16 3.37
N ARG A 32 3.89 -8.21 2.06
CA ARG A 32 4.50 -7.32 1.08
C ARG A 32 3.43 -6.63 0.24
N ILE A 33 3.77 -5.45 -0.26
CA ILE A 33 2.89 -4.66 -1.11
C ILE A 33 3.67 -4.08 -2.27
N ILE A 34 2.96 -3.73 -3.33
CA ILE A 34 3.50 -2.96 -4.47
C ILE A 34 2.87 -1.58 -4.44
N VAL A 35 3.71 -0.55 -4.44
CA VAL A 35 3.30 0.85 -4.40
C VAL A 35 3.67 1.52 -5.71
N GLU A 36 2.74 2.26 -6.29
CA GLU A 36 2.92 2.95 -7.57
C GLU A 36 4.09 3.94 -7.51
N GLY A 37 4.99 3.84 -8.46
CA GLY A 37 6.13 4.74 -8.58
C GLY A 37 7.24 4.53 -7.55
N VAL A 38 7.14 3.51 -6.69
CA VAL A 38 8.09 3.24 -5.61
C VAL A 38 8.81 1.92 -5.87
N ASN A 39 10.09 1.88 -5.53
CA ASN A 39 10.95 0.69 -5.65
C ASN A 39 10.97 0.13 -7.07
N ILE A 40 11.15 1.02 -8.04
CA ILE A 40 11.20 0.64 -9.45
C ILE A 40 12.49 -0.11 -9.75
N MET A 41 12.35 -1.30 -10.30
CA MET A 41 13.45 -2.15 -10.71
C MET A 41 13.49 -2.29 -12.21
N LYS A 42 14.68 -2.21 -12.78
CA LYS A 42 14.92 -2.49 -14.21
C LYS A 42 15.25 -3.96 -14.37
N ARG A 43 14.53 -4.66 -15.22
CA ARG A 43 14.79 -6.06 -15.54
C ARG A 43 15.04 -6.22 -17.02
N HIS A 44 16.07 -7.00 -17.36
CA HIS A 44 16.31 -7.43 -18.72
C HIS A 44 15.38 -8.58 -19.05
N THR A 45 14.56 -8.41 -20.10
CA THR A 45 13.68 -9.45 -20.57
C THR A 45 14.28 -10.15 -21.77
N ARG A 46 14.12 -11.49 -21.84
CA ARG A 46 14.54 -12.24 -22.99
C ARG A 46 13.50 -12.07 -24.12
N PRO A 47 13.92 -12.08 -25.39
CA PRO A 47 12.98 -12.10 -26.50
C PRO A 47 11.98 -13.25 -26.38
N SER A 48 10.73 -12.97 -26.64
CA SER A 48 9.65 -13.94 -26.60
C SER A 48 8.62 -13.60 -27.68
N GLN A 49 7.63 -14.46 -27.86
CA GLN A 49 6.55 -14.16 -28.83
C GLN A 49 5.77 -12.89 -28.45
N ARG A 50 5.66 -12.58 -27.16
CA ARG A 50 5.01 -11.34 -26.69
C ARG A 50 5.91 -10.12 -26.77
N ASN A 51 7.24 -10.34 -26.69
CA ASN A 51 8.24 -9.28 -26.74
C ASN A 51 9.44 -9.78 -27.56
N PRO A 52 9.30 -9.85 -28.90
CA PRO A 52 10.33 -10.45 -29.75
C PRO A 52 11.69 -9.77 -29.68
N GLN A 53 11.70 -8.47 -29.36
CA GLN A 53 12.95 -7.72 -29.28
C GLN A 53 13.63 -7.82 -27.92
N GLY A 54 12.91 -8.32 -26.89
CA GLY A 54 13.39 -8.27 -25.52
C GLY A 54 13.55 -6.83 -25.05
N GLY A 55 14.39 -6.60 -24.07
CA GLY A 55 14.74 -5.26 -23.62
C GLY A 55 14.75 -5.09 -22.10
N ILE A 56 14.76 -3.82 -21.68
CA ILE A 56 14.73 -3.44 -20.28
C ILE A 56 13.31 -3.02 -19.93
N VAL A 57 12.73 -3.71 -18.93
CA VAL A 57 11.38 -3.40 -18.43
C VAL A 57 11.52 -2.83 -17.02
N GLN A 58 10.85 -1.70 -16.79
CA GLN A 58 10.75 -1.11 -15.46
C GLN A 58 9.47 -1.59 -14.79
N ARG A 59 9.60 -2.15 -13.59
CA ARG A 59 8.46 -2.60 -12.79
C ARG A 59 8.69 -2.24 -11.34
N GLU A 60 7.59 -1.93 -10.64
CA GLU A 60 7.63 -1.75 -9.19
C GLU A 60 7.85 -3.10 -8.53
N ALA A 61 8.91 -3.20 -7.72
CA ALA A 61 9.13 -4.37 -6.87
C ALA A 61 8.34 -4.23 -5.58
N SER A 62 8.00 -5.36 -4.97
CA SER A 62 7.31 -5.36 -3.69
C SER A 62 8.20 -4.85 -2.57
N ILE A 63 7.59 -4.22 -1.56
CA ILE A 63 8.25 -3.80 -0.33
C ILE A 63 7.53 -4.40 0.86
N HIS A 64 8.28 -4.63 1.96
CA HIS A 64 7.68 -5.16 3.18
C HIS A 64 6.75 -4.11 3.81
N VAL A 65 5.62 -4.55 4.31
CA VAL A 65 4.59 -3.67 4.87
C VAL A 65 5.09 -2.87 6.07
N SER A 66 6.09 -3.36 6.81
CA SER A 66 6.69 -2.63 7.93
C SER A 66 7.45 -1.37 7.50
N ASN A 67 7.79 -1.26 6.22
CA ASN A 67 8.53 -0.13 5.66
C ASN A 67 7.63 1.00 5.17
N VAL A 68 6.32 0.89 5.36
CA VAL A 68 5.36 1.90 4.94
C VAL A 68 4.39 2.23 6.07
N MET A 69 3.81 3.43 6.00
CA MET A 69 2.71 3.85 6.86
C MET A 69 1.57 4.38 5.99
N LEU A 70 0.34 4.09 6.40
CA LEU A 70 -0.84 4.66 5.76
C LEU A 70 -0.86 6.17 5.96
N LEU A 71 -1.30 6.89 4.94
CA LEU A 71 -1.54 8.33 5.05
C LEU A 71 -2.94 8.56 5.60
N ASP A 72 -3.05 9.50 6.55
CA ASP A 72 -4.34 9.95 7.06
C ASP A 72 -5.09 10.68 5.92
N PRO A 73 -6.30 10.27 5.56
CA PRO A 73 -7.01 10.90 4.44
C PRO A 73 -7.35 12.36 4.69
N LYS A 74 -7.41 12.80 5.95
CA LYS A 74 -7.74 14.18 6.30
C LYS A 74 -6.52 15.09 6.25
N THR A 75 -5.38 14.67 6.81
CA THR A 75 -4.18 15.49 6.94
C THR A 75 -3.10 15.15 5.92
N ASN A 76 -3.24 14.02 5.24
CA ASN A 76 -2.25 13.48 4.29
C ASN A 76 -0.88 13.23 4.94
N GLN A 77 -0.86 12.99 6.24
CA GLN A 77 0.33 12.68 7.03
C GLN A 77 0.37 11.20 7.39
N PRO A 78 1.57 10.61 7.55
CA PRO A 78 1.66 9.22 7.99
C PRO A 78 1.00 9.01 9.35
N THR A 79 0.23 7.94 9.47
CA THR A 79 -0.50 7.63 10.68
C THR A 79 -0.45 6.15 10.98
N ARG A 80 -0.54 5.81 12.26
CA ARG A 80 -0.80 4.45 12.69
C ARG A 80 -2.28 4.16 12.54
N VAL A 81 -2.61 2.91 12.24
CA VAL A 81 -3.98 2.48 12.03
C VAL A 81 -4.41 1.59 13.19
N GLY A 82 -5.49 2.00 13.83
CA GLY A 82 -6.20 1.18 14.81
C GLY A 82 -7.45 0.56 14.21
N THR A 83 -8.19 -0.16 15.02
CA THR A 83 -9.48 -0.75 14.66
C THR A 83 -10.56 -0.18 15.55
N LYS A 84 -11.65 0.31 14.98
CA LYS A 84 -12.81 0.79 15.69
C LYS A 84 -14.01 -0.07 15.34
N LEU A 85 -14.74 -0.52 16.34
CA LEU A 85 -16.00 -1.22 16.14
C LEU A 85 -17.11 -0.20 15.98
N THR A 86 -17.81 -0.27 14.86
CA THR A 86 -19.01 0.53 14.61
C THR A 86 -20.21 -0.39 14.49
N LYS A 87 -21.35 0.07 14.96
CA LYS A 87 -22.61 -0.65 14.84
C LYS A 87 -23.39 -0.10 13.64
N ASP A 88 -23.80 -1.00 12.75
CA ASP A 88 -24.66 -0.64 11.64
C ASP A 88 -26.10 -0.52 12.14
N ASP A 89 -26.66 0.69 12.09
CA ASP A 89 -28.01 0.96 12.58
C ASP A 89 -29.10 0.21 11.79
N ALA A 90 -28.84 -0.06 10.50
CA ALA A 90 -29.80 -0.76 9.65
C ALA A 90 -29.91 -2.27 9.95
N THR A 91 -28.76 -2.92 10.25
CA THR A 91 -28.68 -4.37 10.45
C THR A 91 -28.35 -4.78 11.87
N GLY A 92 -27.93 -3.85 12.72
CA GLY A 92 -27.42 -4.11 14.06
C GLY A 92 -26.11 -4.86 14.14
N LYS A 93 -25.46 -5.09 13.01
CA LYS A 93 -24.18 -5.79 12.94
C LYS A 93 -23.03 -4.87 13.27
N LYS A 94 -22.04 -5.40 14.01
CA LYS A 94 -20.83 -4.68 14.30
C LYS A 94 -19.86 -4.80 13.11
N ARG A 95 -19.29 -3.67 12.68
CA ARG A 95 -18.24 -3.62 11.66
C ARG A 95 -16.95 -3.15 12.26
N ARG A 96 -15.85 -3.72 11.78
CA ARG A 96 -14.50 -3.23 12.10
C ARG A 96 -14.09 -2.20 11.05
N MET A 97 -13.82 -0.99 11.52
CA MET A 97 -13.36 0.11 10.67
C MET A 97 -11.93 0.44 11.02
N ARG A 98 -11.13 0.77 9.99
CA ARG A 98 -9.80 1.32 10.22
C ARG A 98 -9.93 2.75 10.73
N VAL A 99 -9.13 3.11 11.70
CA VAL A 99 -9.11 4.46 12.27
C VAL A 99 -7.69 5.00 12.26
N ALA A 100 -7.52 6.23 11.77
CA ALA A 100 -6.25 6.95 11.84
C ALA A 100 -6.05 7.46 13.26
N LYS A 101 -5.01 6.99 13.94
CA LYS A 101 -4.79 7.34 15.35
C LYS A 101 -4.44 8.82 15.56
N THR A 102 -3.98 9.50 14.51
CA THR A 102 -3.63 10.93 14.60
C THR A 102 -4.85 11.83 14.67
N THR A 103 -5.94 11.48 13.97
CA THR A 103 -7.14 12.32 13.90
C THR A 103 -8.40 11.64 14.41
N GLY A 104 -8.38 10.32 14.59
CA GLY A 104 -9.57 9.56 14.94
C GLY A 104 -10.54 9.31 13.78
N GLU A 105 -10.17 9.70 12.56
CA GLU A 105 -11.01 9.49 11.39
C GLU A 105 -10.99 8.02 10.94
N THR A 106 -12.15 7.50 10.55
CA THR A 106 -12.29 6.19 9.94
C THR A 106 -12.07 6.25 8.43
N PHE A 107 -11.56 5.15 7.87
CA PHE A 107 -11.33 5.10 6.42
C PHE A 107 -11.25 3.68 5.85
#